data_98156c2c65f5db3d091d687f60cbc975
#
_entry.id   98156c2c65f5db3d091d687f60cbc975
#
_cell.length_a   1.000
_cell.length_b   1.000
_cell.length_c   1.000
_cell.angle_alpha   90.00
_cell.angle_beta   90.00
_cell.angle_gamma   90.00
#
_symmetry.space_group_name_H-M   'P 1'
#
loop_
_entity.id
_entity.type
_entity.pdbx_description
1 polymer ?
#
loop_
_entity_poly.entity_id
_entity_poly.type
_entity_poly.pdbx_seq_one_letter_code
_entity_poly.pdbx_strand_id
1 'polypeptide(L)'
;TYSSGMYVRLAFALAVSVDPEVLVIDEALAVGDQHFQTKCVDRITNFRARGKTIIFCSHNMYQVKKLCDRALWLREGRTAALGTVDEVIDAYLEHSRRRDETEAARGAAPCCESPVVRLLRAAVEDHDGRPPTTVQSGDPLTVRVWVDVSAHADVSPGVGIALVRNDGLVCYCVSTEMDGVEMDREPDGTYTTALHIPRLPLLGGGYYVNVATTNNRGGLLAYSIEEHISPFRVRNRSDEFGVMRIEHRWLSGSPAATAGLAHGGCR
;
A
#
# COMPACT_ATOMS: atom_id res chain seq x y z
N THR A 1 1.30 -28.91 26.63
CA THR A 1 1.67 -28.86 25.19
C THR A 1 1.90 -27.41 24.82
N TYR A 2 3.09 -27.08 24.30
CA TYR A 2 3.41 -25.73 23.84
C TYR A 2 2.63 -25.43 22.54
N SER A 3 2.14 -24.19 22.38
CA SER A 3 1.61 -23.73 21.11
C SER A 3 2.74 -23.48 20.10
N SER A 4 2.45 -23.47 18.80
CA SER A 4 3.44 -23.17 17.74
C SER A 4 4.17 -21.85 18.01
N GLY A 5 3.44 -20.81 18.46
CA GLY A 5 4.03 -19.53 18.83
C GLY A 5 5.00 -19.63 20.03
N MET A 6 4.74 -20.49 21.00
CA MET A 6 5.66 -20.71 22.14
C MET A 6 6.96 -21.40 21.71
N TYR A 7 6.88 -22.32 20.74
CA TYR A 7 8.09 -22.96 20.19
C TYR A 7 8.98 -21.95 19.49
N VAL A 8 8.42 -21.07 18.66
CA VAL A 8 9.21 -20.05 17.95
C VAL A 8 9.83 -19.05 18.94
N ARG A 9 9.09 -18.64 19.97
CA ARG A 9 9.63 -17.77 21.04
C ARG A 9 10.79 -18.43 21.80
N LEU A 10 10.66 -19.71 22.13
CA LEU A 10 11.72 -20.46 22.82
C LEU A 10 12.94 -20.62 21.91
N ALA A 11 12.74 -20.98 20.64
CA ALA A 11 13.81 -21.11 19.66
C ALA A 11 14.57 -19.80 19.46
N PHE A 12 13.85 -18.68 19.30
CA PHE A 12 14.47 -17.36 19.19
C PHE A 12 15.24 -16.98 20.45
N ALA A 13 14.65 -17.18 21.66
CA ALA A 13 15.31 -16.88 22.92
C ALA A 13 16.61 -17.69 23.08
N LEU A 14 16.60 -18.95 22.67
CA LEU A 14 17.79 -19.82 22.71
C LEU A 14 18.84 -19.31 21.70
N ALA A 15 18.46 -19.05 20.45
CA ALA A 15 19.37 -18.60 19.40
C ALA A 15 20.12 -17.30 19.78
N VAL A 16 19.41 -16.34 20.42
CA VAL A 16 20.03 -15.07 20.83
C VAL A 16 20.75 -15.14 22.17
N SER A 17 20.57 -16.22 22.98
CA SER A 17 21.23 -16.37 24.27
C SER A 17 22.70 -16.83 24.16
N VAL A 18 23.04 -17.51 23.06
CA VAL A 18 24.38 -18.03 22.80
C VAL A 18 25.35 -16.99 22.20
N ASP A 19 24.91 -15.75 22.01
CA ASP A 19 25.71 -14.64 21.47
C ASP A 19 26.46 -15.00 20.16
N PRO A 20 25.78 -15.43 19.10
CA PRO A 20 26.40 -15.94 17.89
C PRO A 20 27.17 -14.83 17.15
N GLU A 21 28.21 -15.21 16.38
CA GLU A 21 28.90 -14.31 15.46
C GLU A 21 28.10 -14.10 14.16
N VAL A 22 27.34 -15.12 13.75
CA VAL A 22 26.46 -15.09 12.58
C VAL A 22 25.06 -15.53 13.00
N LEU A 23 24.08 -14.70 12.79
CA LEU A 23 22.66 -14.97 13.09
C LEU A 23 21.88 -15.05 11.78
N VAL A 24 21.24 -16.20 11.53
CA VAL A 24 20.36 -16.39 10.37
C VAL A 24 18.92 -16.37 10.87
N ILE A 25 18.09 -15.51 10.31
CA ILE A 25 16.68 -15.33 10.65
C ILE A 25 15.85 -15.51 9.39
N ASP A 26 14.92 -16.47 9.41
CA ASP A 26 14.01 -16.76 8.32
C ASP A 26 12.57 -16.58 8.80
N GLU A 27 11.93 -15.49 8.39
CA GLU A 27 10.54 -15.08 8.70
C GLU A 27 10.11 -15.12 10.18
N ALA A 28 11.02 -15.46 11.09
CA ALA A 28 10.71 -15.70 12.52
C ALA A 28 10.18 -14.45 13.27
N LEU A 29 10.31 -13.26 12.71
CA LEU A 29 9.82 -12.02 13.32
C LEU A 29 8.31 -11.78 13.12
N ALA A 30 7.66 -12.54 12.25
CA ALA A 30 6.23 -12.46 12.03
C ALA A 30 5.41 -13.23 13.06
N VAL A 31 6.05 -14.03 13.93
CA VAL A 31 5.39 -14.92 14.89
C VAL A 31 5.45 -14.35 16.30
N GLY A 32 4.31 -14.37 16.99
CA GLY A 32 4.19 -13.90 18.37
C GLY A 32 3.37 -12.62 18.49
N ASP A 33 3.23 -12.14 19.74
CA ASP A 33 2.57 -10.85 19.99
C ASP A 33 3.53 -9.67 19.68
N GLN A 34 2.94 -8.49 19.56
CA GLN A 34 3.66 -7.26 19.24
C GLN A 34 4.79 -6.95 20.23
N HIS A 35 4.61 -7.29 21.51
CA HIS A 35 5.61 -7.08 22.54
C HIS A 35 6.84 -7.98 22.33
N PHE A 36 6.64 -9.23 21.96
CA PHE A 36 7.72 -10.15 21.63
C PHE A 36 8.44 -9.72 20.34
N GLN A 37 7.70 -9.31 19.31
CA GLN A 37 8.28 -8.79 18.06
C GLN A 37 9.19 -7.58 18.32
N THR A 38 8.76 -6.64 19.16
CA THR A 38 9.58 -5.49 19.56
C THR A 38 10.89 -5.93 20.22
N LYS A 39 10.82 -6.87 21.18
CA LYS A 39 12.02 -7.41 21.83
C LYS A 39 12.97 -8.12 20.86
N CYS A 40 12.42 -8.81 19.86
CA CYS A 40 13.23 -9.45 18.81
C CYS A 40 13.97 -8.40 17.98
N VAL A 41 13.27 -7.35 17.55
CA VAL A 41 13.87 -6.25 16.77
C VAL A 41 14.95 -5.53 17.57
N ASP A 42 14.70 -5.23 18.85
CA ASP A 42 15.69 -4.59 19.72
C ASP A 42 16.94 -5.46 19.89
N ARG A 43 16.75 -6.77 20.03
CA ARG A 43 17.87 -7.71 20.17
C ARG A 43 18.70 -7.80 18.90
N ILE A 44 18.06 -7.87 17.73
CA ILE A 44 18.71 -7.88 16.42
C ILE A 44 19.49 -6.58 16.21
N THR A 45 18.89 -5.44 16.54
CA THR A 45 19.53 -4.11 16.43
C THR A 45 20.77 -4.04 17.34
N ASN A 46 20.71 -4.61 18.55
CA ASN A 46 21.86 -4.71 19.45
C ASN A 46 22.97 -5.61 18.88
N PHE A 47 22.65 -6.73 18.26
CA PHE A 47 23.64 -7.58 17.57
C PHE A 47 24.34 -6.84 16.44
N ARG A 48 23.56 -6.11 15.61
CA ARG A 48 24.09 -5.26 14.54
C ARG A 48 25.03 -4.18 15.08
N ALA A 49 24.63 -3.48 16.16
CA ALA A 49 25.46 -2.45 16.79
C ALA A 49 26.79 -3.00 17.37
N ARG A 50 26.82 -4.28 17.70
CA ARG A 50 28.02 -5.00 18.18
C ARG A 50 28.87 -5.58 17.04
N GLY A 51 28.52 -5.29 15.78
CA GLY A 51 29.26 -5.76 14.59
C GLY A 51 29.06 -7.22 14.23
N LYS A 52 28.00 -7.88 14.76
CA LYS A 52 27.66 -9.26 14.41
C LYS A 52 27.09 -9.35 13.00
N THR A 53 27.33 -10.44 12.31
CA THR A 53 26.77 -10.69 10.97
C THR A 53 25.35 -11.21 11.10
N ILE A 54 24.39 -10.58 10.39
CA ILE A 54 22.99 -10.99 10.36
C ILE A 54 22.58 -11.27 8.91
N ILE A 55 22.04 -12.46 8.67
CA ILE A 55 21.37 -12.83 7.44
C ILE A 55 19.88 -12.89 7.73
N PHE A 56 19.12 -12.01 7.12
CA PHE A 56 17.68 -11.85 7.36
C PHE A 56 16.88 -12.13 6.10
N CYS A 57 16.06 -13.19 6.12
CA CYS A 57 15.14 -13.52 5.05
C CYS A 57 13.74 -13.07 5.45
N SER A 58 13.12 -12.24 4.61
CA SER A 58 11.76 -11.77 4.83
C SER A 58 11.12 -11.31 3.51
N HIS A 59 9.82 -11.48 3.41
CA HIS A 59 9.00 -10.86 2.36
C HIS A 59 8.52 -9.45 2.78
N ASN A 60 8.73 -9.05 4.03
CA ASN A 60 8.36 -7.72 4.52
C ASN A 60 9.48 -6.70 4.24
N MET A 61 9.31 -5.93 3.15
CA MET A 61 10.29 -4.93 2.69
C MET A 61 10.59 -3.85 3.73
N TYR A 62 9.63 -3.52 4.60
CA TYR A 62 9.84 -2.56 5.69
C TYR A 62 10.86 -3.10 6.71
N GLN A 63 10.73 -4.37 7.10
CA GLN A 63 11.69 -4.99 8.03
C GLN A 63 13.08 -5.10 7.41
N VAL A 64 13.16 -5.49 6.13
CA VAL A 64 14.43 -5.53 5.40
C VAL A 64 15.07 -4.16 5.38
N LYS A 65 14.30 -3.10 5.07
CA LYS A 65 14.81 -1.72 5.04
C LYS A 65 15.30 -1.22 6.40
N LYS A 66 14.62 -1.62 7.48
CA LYS A 66 14.97 -1.20 8.84
C LYS A 66 16.16 -1.95 9.43
N LEU A 67 16.31 -3.23 9.11
CA LEU A 67 17.26 -4.13 9.78
C LEU A 67 18.53 -4.41 8.97
N CYS A 68 18.52 -4.21 7.66
CA CYS A 68 19.61 -4.57 6.76
C CYS A 68 20.29 -3.35 6.16
N ASP A 69 21.61 -3.45 5.91
CA ASP A 69 22.39 -2.44 5.18
C ASP A 69 22.48 -2.77 3.69
N ARG A 70 22.46 -4.07 3.38
CA ARG A 70 22.51 -4.61 2.02
C ARG A 70 21.41 -5.64 1.85
N ALA A 71 20.96 -5.82 0.62
CA ALA A 71 19.97 -6.82 0.27
C ALA A 71 20.44 -7.66 -0.91
N LEU A 72 19.94 -8.88 -0.94
CA LEU A 72 20.10 -9.84 -2.02
C LEU A 72 18.71 -10.29 -2.45
N TRP A 73 18.36 -10.08 -3.71
CA TRP A 73 17.17 -10.66 -4.29
C TRP A 73 17.51 -11.95 -5.03
N LEU A 74 16.90 -13.03 -4.58
CA LEU A 74 17.01 -14.34 -5.22
C LEU A 74 15.78 -14.60 -6.09
N ARG A 75 16.01 -15.07 -7.31
CA ARG A 75 14.97 -15.50 -8.24
C ARG A 75 15.38 -16.83 -8.88
N GLU A 76 14.51 -17.82 -8.78
CA GLU A 76 14.74 -19.15 -9.38
C GLU A 76 16.11 -19.73 -9.01
N GLY A 77 16.54 -19.54 -7.75
CA GLY A 77 17.83 -20.00 -7.24
C GLY A 77 19.07 -19.21 -7.72
N ARG A 78 18.87 -18.08 -8.41
CA ARG A 78 19.95 -17.21 -8.91
C ARG A 78 19.84 -15.82 -8.30
N THR A 79 20.99 -15.15 -8.18
CA THR A 79 21.04 -13.74 -7.78
C THR A 79 20.49 -12.87 -8.89
N ALA A 80 19.35 -12.22 -8.63
CA ALA A 80 18.74 -11.25 -9.54
C ALA A 80 19.24 -9.83 -9.29
N ALA A 81 19.46 -9.46 -8.02
CA ALA A 81 20.07 -8.19 -7.63
C ALA A 81 20.82 -8.33 -6.30
N LEU A 82 21.92 -7.59 -6.15
CA LEU A 82 22.70 -7.47 -4.92
C LEU A 82 23.22 -6.04 -4.82
N GLY A 83 22.91 -5.35 -3.73
CA GLY A 83 23.30 -3.94 -3.56
C GLY A 83 22.83 -3.36 -2.25
N THR A 84 22.61 -2.07 -2.23
CA THR A 84 21.93 -1.39 -1.13
C THR A 84 20.48 -1.87 -1.03
N VAL A 85 19.89 -1.76 0.16
CA VAL A 85 18.51 -2.21 0.39
C VAL A 85 17.54 -1.50 -0.56
N ASP A 86 17.69 -0.19 -0.75
CA ASP A 86 16.81 0.60 -1.62
C ASP A 86 16.91 0.18 -3.08
N GLU A 87 18.12 0.00 -3.62
CA GLU A 87 18.34 -0.45 -5.00
C GLU A 87 17.70 -1.82 -5.26
N VAL A 88 17.88 -2.76 -4.33
CA VAL A 88 17.36 -4.13 -4.48
C VAL A 88 15.84 -4.18 -4.34
N ILE A 89 15.28 -3.43 -3.40
CA ILE A 89 13.81 -3.31 -3.25
C ILE A 89 13.20 -2.68 -4.50
N ASP A 90 13.82 -1.63 -5.05
CA ASP A 90 13.33 -0.99 -6.27
C ASP A 90 13.36 -1.94 -7.47
N ALA A 91 14.45 -2.72 -7.62
CA ALA A 91 14.54 -3.73 -8.67
C ALA A 91 13.51 -4.85 -8.50
N TYR A 92 13.26 -5.30 -7.26
CA TYR A 92 12.25 -6.31 -6.97
C TYR A 92 10.83 -5.79 -7.30
N LEU A 93 10.49 -4.59 -6.88
CA LEU A 93 9.18 -3.99 -7.12
C LEU A 93 8.94 -3.73 -8.61
N GLU A 94 9.97 -3.26 -9.34
CA GLU A 94 9.88 -3.08 -10.80
C GLU A 94 9.66 -4.41 -11.52
N HIS A 95 10.33 -5.48 -11.08
CA HIS A 95 10.11 -6.81 -11.65
C HIS A 95 8.71 -7.35 -11.34
N SER A 96 8.23 -7.18 -10.09
CA SER A 96 6.89 -7.59 -9.69
C SER A 96 5.84 -6.90 -10.55
N ARG A 97 5.98 -5.58 -10.74
CA ARG A 97 5.12 -4.80 -11.63
C ARG A 97 5.06 -5.34 -13.05
N ARG A 98 6.23 -5.61 -13.66
CA ARG A 98 6.30 -6.15 -15.03
C ARG A 98 5.68 -7.54 -15.15
N ARG A 99 5.78 -8.35 -14.11
CA ARG A 99 5.17 -9.65 -14.04
C ARG A 99 3.63 -9.53 -13.98
N ASP A 100 3.13 -8.67 -13.11
CA ASP A 100 1.70 -8.41 -12.92
C ASP A 100 1.09 -7.84 -14.21
N GLU A 101 1.78 -6.91 -14.90
CA GLU A 101 1.41 -6.42 -16.23
C GLU A 101 1.36 -7.55 -17.28
N THR A 102 2.28 -8.50 -17.20
CA THR A 102 2.34 -9.64 -18.14
C THR A 102 1.29 -10.70 -17.81
N GLU A 103 1.01 -10.92 -16.52
CA GLU A 103 -0.05 -11.83 -16.06
C GLU A 103 -1.45 -11.24 -16.30
N ALA A 104 -1.64 -9.95 -16.08
CA ALA A 104 -2.86 -9.24 -16.46
C ALA A 104 -3.11 -9.31 -17.97
N ALA A 105 -2.05 -9.18 -18.79
CA ALA A 105 -2.15 -9.35 -20.24
C ALA A 105 -2.42 -10.82 -20.66
N ARG A 106 -2.08 -11.81 -19.83
CA ARG A 106 -2.31 -13.24 -20.07
C ARG A 106 -3.55 -13.79 -19.36
N GLY A 107 -3.96 -13.15 -18.26
CA GLY A 107 -5.00 -13.62 -17.33
C GLY A 107 -6.40 -13.10 -17.62
N ALA A 108 -6.60 -12.32 -18.66
CA ALA A 108 -7.94 -12.02 -19.15
C ALA A 108 -8.56 -13.24 -19.87
N ALA A 109 -8.72 -14.34 -19.14
CA ALA A 109 -9.72 -15.33 -19.54
C ALA A 109 -11.09 -14.69 -19.23
N PRO A 110 -11.98 -14.56 -20.22
CA PRO A 110 -13.31 -14.01 -19.98
C PRO A 110 -14.09 -15.01 -19.15
N CYS A 111 -14.14 -14.82 -17.85
CA CYS A 111 -15.21 -15.39 -17.05
C CYS A 111 -16.47 -14.58 -17.35
N CYS A 112 -17.33 -15.18 -18.14
CA CYS A 112 -18.76 -14.88 -18.27
C CYS A 112 -19.13 -13.44 -18.63
N GLU A 113 -19.93 -13.30 -19.73
CA GLU A 113 -20.71 -12.15 -20.15
C GLU A 113 -20.04 -10.79 -19.94
N SER A 114 -19.85 -10.04 -21.00
CA SER A 114 -19.24 -8.68 -20.96
C SER A 114 -19.83 -7.90 -19.78
N PRO A 115 -19.00 -7.36 -18.87
CA PRO A 115 -19.50 -6.68 -17.68
C PRO A 115 -20.43 -5.55 -18.09
N VAL A 116 -21.55 -5.41 -17.40
CA VAL A 116 -22.58 -4.40 -17.68
C VAL A 116 -22.01 -2.99 -17.63
N VAL A 117 -21.06 -2.75 -16.71
CA VAL A 117 -20.24 -1.54 -16.62
C VAL A 117 -18.79 -1.95 -16.82
N ARG A 118 -18.16 -1.47 -17.88
CA ARG A 118 -16.78 -1.81 -18.27
C ARG A 118 -15.85 -0.65 -18.04
N LEU A 119 -14.74 -0.86 -17.38
CA LEU A 119 -13.66 0.11 -17.28
C LEU A 119 -13.01 0.28 -18.66
N LEU A 120 -12.98 1.51 -19.17
CA LEU A 120 -12.28 1.85 -20.40
C LEU A 120 -10.87 2.31 -20.12
N ARG A 121 -10.72 3.14 -19.10
CA ARG A 121 -9.44 3.74 -18.72
C ARG A 121 -9.51 4.24 -17.30
N ALA A 122 -8.39 4.15 -16.57
CA ALA A 122 -8.12 4.93 -15.38
C ALA A 122 -6.76 5.61 -15.49
N ALA A 123 -6.64 6.81 -14.96
CA ALA A 123 -5.40 7.58 -14.96
C ALA A 123 -5.21 8.24 -13.61
N VAL A 124 -3.97 8.19 -13.11
CA VAL A 124 -3.53 8.97 -11.95
C VAL A 124 -2.79 10.20 -12.48
N GLU A 125 -3.14 11.35 -11.98
CA GLU A 125 -2.64 12.65 -12.43
C GLU A 125 -2.10 13.45 -11.22
N ASP A 126 -0.96 14.09 -11.41
CA ASP A 126 -0.40 15.05 -10.45
C ASP A 126 -1.07 16.44 -10.60
N HIS A 127 -0.51 17.45 -9.93
CA HIS A 127 -0.99 18.83 -10.00
C HIS A 127 -0.90 19.46 -11.40
N ASP A 128 -0.04 18.93 -12.28
CA ASP A 128 0.11 19.38 -13.68
C ASP A 128 -0.77 18.56 -14.65
N GLY A 129 -1.57 17.60 -14.16
CA GLY A 129 -2.38 16.71 -14.98
C GLY A 129 -1.57 15.63 -15.69
N ARG A 130 -0.38 15.32 -15.21
CA ARG A 130 0.52 14.32 -15.80
C ARG A 130 0.56 13.05 -14.96
N PRO A 131 0.79 11.87 -15.56
CA PRO A 131 0.97 10.65 -14.81
C PRO A 131 2.26 10.73 -13.96
N PRO A 132 2.14 10.68 -12.61
CA PRO A 132 3.30 10.83 -11.74
C PRO A 132 4.09 9.53 -11.64
N THR A 133 5.42 9.62 -11.69
CA THR A 133 6.31 8.55 -11.20
C THR A 133 6.61 8.73 -9.72
N THR A 134 6.67 9.99 -9.27
CA THR A 134 6.95 10.34 -7.87
C THR A 134 6.10 11.56 -7.47
N VAL A 135 5.48 11.48 -6.30
CA VAL A 135 4.66 12.53 -5.68
C VAL A 135 5.22 12.84 -4.30
N GLN A 136 5.15 14.07 -3.84
CA GLN A 136 5.50 14.41 -2.45
C GLN A 136 4.28 14.16 -1.53
N SER A 137 4.51 13.68 -0.31
CA SER A 137 3.46 13.65 0.71
C SER A 137 2.87 15.05 0.91
N GLY A 138 1.55 15.16 0.82
CA GLY A 138 0.82 16.44 0.90
C GLY A 138 0.59 17.15 -0.43
N ASP A 139 1.12 16.66 -1.55
CA ASP A 139 0.77 17.18 -2.88
C ASP A 139 -0.63 16.69 -3.30
N PRO A 140 -1.31 17.38 -4.18
CA PRO A 140 -2.58 16.92 -4.74
C PRO A 140 -2.36 15.72 -5.66
N LEU A 141 -3.37 14.84 -5.68
CA LEU A 141 -3.46 13.69 -6.58
C LEU A 141 -4.87 13.58 -7.10
N THR A 142 -5.02 13.27 -8.39
CA THR A 142 -6.33 13.04 -9.01
C THR A 142 -6.35 11.65 -9.65
N VAL A 143 -7.39 10.88 -9.39
CA VAL A 143 -7.65 9.60 -10.07
C VAL A 143 -8.86 9.80 -10.95
N ARG A 144 -8.69 9.76 -12.26
CA ARG A 144 -9.76 9.92 -13.25
C ARG A 144 -10.10 8.57 -13.88
N VAL A 145 -11.39 8.31 -14.01
CA VAL A 145 -11.91 7.01 -14.47
C VAL A 145 -12.92 7.25 -15.59
N TRP A 146 -12.85 6.43 -16.64
CA TRP A 146 -13.81 6.36 -17.74
C TRP A 146 -14.38 4.96 -17.82
N VAL A 147 -15.69 4.87 -17.93
CA VAL A 147 -16.41 3.61 -18.06
C VAL A 147 -17.41 3.66 -19.24
N ASP A 148 -17.68 2.49 -19.78
CA ASP A 148 -18.71 2.25 -20.76
C ASP A 148 -19.84 1.42 -20.15
N VAL A 149 -21.08 1.67 -20.56
CA VAL A 149 -22.26 0.93 -20.11
C VAL A 149 -22.88 0.23 -21.30
N SER A 150 -23.15 -1.06 -21.16
CA SER A 150 -23.83 -1.85 -22.20
C SER A 150 -25.18 -1.22 -22.61
N ALA A 151 -25.40 -1.05 -23.92
CA ALA A 151 -26.48 -0.24 -24.50
C ALA A 151 -27.91 -0.58 -24.03
N HIS A 152 -28.11 -1.73 -23.40
CA HIS A 152 -29.44 -2.23 -22.96
C HIS A 152 -29.55 -2.34 -21.45
N ALA A 153 -28.57 -1.86 -20.69
CA ALA A 153 -28.57 -1.96 -19.24
C ALA A 153 -29.19 -0.72 -18.59
N ASP A 154 -30.23 -0.91 -17.80
CA ASP A 154 -30.79 0.14 -16.93
C ASP A 154 -29.98 0.17 -15.62
N VAL A 155 -28.78 0.74 -15.70
CA VAL A 155 -27.87 0.88 -14.56
C VAL A 155 -27.36 2.31 -14.45
N SER A 156 -27.13 2.74 -13.22
CA SER A 156 -26.37 3.94 -12.93
C SER A 156 -24.91 3.53 -12.67
N PRO A 157 -23.98 3.82 -13.60
CA PRO A 157 -22.61 3.39 -13.43
C PRO A 157 -21.97 4.03 -12.20
N GLY A 158 -21.16 3.26 -11.52
CA GLY A 158 -20.37 3.72 -10.39
C GLY A 158 -18.98 3.13 -10.42
N VAL A 159 -18.10 3.70 -9.63
CA VAL A 159 -16.73 3.24 -9.47
C VAL A 159 -16.30 3.26 -8.00
N GLY A 160 -15.53 2.26 -7.62
CA GLY A 160 -14.78 2.22 -6.38
C GLY A 160 -13.29 2.44 -6.69
N ILE A 161 -12.62 3.25 -5.89
CA ILE A 161 -11.20 3.57 -6.04
C ILE A 161 -10.51 3.23 -4.73
N ALA A 162 -9.46 2.41 -4.80
CA ALA A 162 -8.62 2.10 -3.66
C ALA A 162 -7.17 2.53 -3.91
N LEU A 163 -6.56 3.21 -2.94
CA LEU A 163 -5.13 3.45 -2.87
C LEU A 163 -4.49 2.31 -2.09
N VAL A 164 -3.61 1.58 -2.75
CA VAL A 164 -3.00 0.37 -2.20
C VAL A 164 -1.48 0.54 -2.17
N ARG A 165 -0.85 0.16 -1.05
CA ARG A 165 0.59 0.13 -0.93
C ARG A 165 1.14 -1.15 -1.57
N ASN A 166 2.38 -1.13 -2.04
CA ASN A 166 3.01 -2.24 -2.78
C ASN A 166 3.06 -3.58 -2.03
N ASP A 167 2.83 -3.59 -0.71
CA ASP A 167 2.69 -4.82 0.09
C ASP A 167 1.24 -5.33 0.19
N GLY A 168 0.32 -4.77 -0.63
CA GLY A 168 -1.09 -5.16 -0.66
C GLY A 168 -1.96 -4.47 0.40
N LEU A 169 -1.39 -3.58 1.24
CA LEU A 169 -2.18 -2.86 2.23
C LEU A 169 -3.08 -1.82 1.57
N VAL A 170 -4.40 -1.99 1.70
CA VAL A 170 -5.37 -0.97 1.30
C VAL A 170 -5.29 0.20 2.28
N CYS A 171 -4.76 1.33 1.81
CA CYS A 171 -4.58 2.54 2.61
C CYS A 171 -5.84 3.40 2.68
N TYR A 172 -6.61 3.42 1.59
CA TYR A 172 -7.86 4.15 1.46
C TYR A 172 -8.73 3.51 0.39
N CYS A 173 -10.03 3.49 0.60
CA CYS A 173 -11.00 3.02 -0.40
C CYS A 173 -12.27 3.86 -0.28
N VAL A 174 -12.80 4.29 -1.42
CA VAL A 174 -14.05 5.06 -1.52
C VAL A 174 -14.75 4.70 -2.83
N SER A 175 -16.06 4.88 -2.88
CA SER A 175 -16.83 4.71 -4.10
C SER A 175 -17.77 5.89 -4.34
N THR A 176 -18.17 6.06 -5.61
CA THR A 176 -19.20 7.04 -5.98
C THR A 176 -20.51 6.81 -5.24
N GLU A 177 -20.87 5.54 -4.95
CA GLU A 177 -22.05 5.19 -4.16
C GLU A 177 -21.94 5.68 -2.70
N MET A 178 -20.77 5.49 -2.05
CA MET A 178 -20.53 5.93 -0.66
C MET A 178 -20.67 7.43 -0.50
N ASP A 179 -20.23 8.20 -1.50
CA ASP A 179 -20.26 9.67 -1.49
C ASP A 179 -21.51 10.24 -2.17
N GLY A 180 -22.38 9.38 -2.71
CA GLY A 180 -23.61 9.82 -3.41
C GLY A 180 -23.32 10.62 -4.69
N VAL A 181 -22.21 10.33 -5.35
CA VAL A 181 -21.78 11.01 -6.59
C VAL A 181 -22.28 10.24 -7.80
N GLU A 182 -22.87 10.94 -8.76
CA GLU A 182 -23.18 10.41 -10.08
C GLU A 182 -22.03 10.69 -11.05
N MET A 183 -21.80 9.77 -11.99
CA MET A 183 -20.79 9.96 -13.02
C MET A 183 -21.32 10.84 -14.14
N ASP A 184 -20.47 11.73 -14.67
CA ASP A 184 -20.80 12.59 -15.80
C ASP A 184 -20.84 11.78 -17.10
N ARG A 185 -21.87 12.01 -17.92
CA ARG A 185 -22.00 11.39 -19.22
C ARG A 185 -21.37 12.26 -20.29
N GLU A 186 -20.40 11.71 -21.00
CA GLU A 186 -19.70 12.38 -22.12
C GLU A 186 -20.55 12.36 -23.40
N PRO A 187 -20.24 13.26 -24.38
CA PRO A 187 -20.96 13.31 -25.67
C PRO A 187 -20.86 12.01 -26.49
N ASP A 188 -19.81 11.22 -26.29
CA ASP A 188 -19.60 9.93 -26.97
C ASP A 188 -20.39 8.78 -26.32
N GLY A 189 -21.09 9.06 -25.21
CA GLY A 189 -21.91 8.11 -24.48
C GLY A 189 -21.17 7.39 -23.33
N THR A 190 -19.88 7.60 -23.19
CA THR A 190 -19.10 7.10 -22.04
C THR A 190 -19.42 7.87 -20.75
N TYR A 191 -19.02 7.35 -19.62
CA TYR A 191 -19.17 8.03 -18.34
C TYR A 191 -17.80 8.29 -17.71
N THR A 192 -17.65 9.44 -17.07
CA THR A 192 -16.40 9.84 -16.41
C THR A 192 -16.64 10.35 -15.00
N THR A 193 -15.65 10.18 -14.15
CA THR A 193 -15.57 10.83 -12.83
C THR A 193 -14.12 10.98 -12.42
N ALA A 194 -13.87 11.83 -11.43
CA ALA A 194 -12.53 12.02 -10.89
C ALA A 194 -12.55 12.15 -9.36
N LEU A 195 -11.78 11.32 -8.69
CA LEU A 195 -11.48 11.47 -7.27
C LEU A 195 -10.30 12.42 -7.13
N HIS A 196 -10.53 13.62 -6.60
CA HIS A 196 -9.48 14.59 -6.32
C HIS A 196 -9.11 14.58 -4.83
N ILE A 197 -7.85 14.34 -4.55
CA ILE A 197 -7.27 14.35 -3.21
C ILE A 197 -6.39 15.60 -3.12
N PRO A 198 -6.85 16.69 -2.46
CA PRO A 198 -6.12 17.97 -2.46
C PRO A 198 -4.81 17.92 -1.70
N ARG A 199 -4.68 17.00 -0.73
CA ARG A 199 -3.47 16.74 0.04
C ARG A 199 -3.33 15.25 0.26
N LEU A 200 -2.47 14.60 -0.53
CA LEU A 200 -2.22 13.17 -0.40
C LEU A 200 -1.60 12.87 0.98
N PRO A 201 -2.32 12.18 1.88
CA PRO A 201 -1.82 11.96 3.24
C PRO A 201 -0.82 10.80 3.33
N LEU A 202 -0.54 10.11 2.23
CA LEU A 202 0.36 8.95 2.23
C LEU A 202 1.79 9.35 2.54
N LEU A 203 2.47 8.51 3.31
CA LEU A 203 3.88 8.63 3.63
C LEU A 203 4.74 7.84 2.65
N GLY A 204 6.07 7.98 2.75
CA GLY A 204 7.04 7.42 1.82
C GLY A 204 6.85 5.93 1.57
N GLY A 205 6.72 5.57 0.29
CA GLY A 205 6.50 4.19 -0.14
C GLY A 205 6.11 4.11 -1.62
N GLY A 206 5.95 2.88 -2.11
CA GLY A 206 5.36 2.61 -3.40
C GLY A 206 3.87 2.34 -3.27
N TYR A 207 3.08 2.87 -4.19
CA TYR A 207 1.62 2.76 -4.20
C TYR A 207 1.11 2.54 -5.62
N TYR A 208 -0.10 2.02 -5.70
CA TYR A 208 -0.86 1.89 -6.94
C TYR A 208 -2.35 2.09 -6.65
N VAL A 209 -3.14 2.17 -7.70
CA VAL A 209 -4.58 2.34 -7.60
C VAL A 209 -5.28 1.07 -8.11
N ASN A 210 -6.28 0.61 -7.37
CA ASN A 210 -7.25 -0.37 -7.87
C ASN A 210 -8.56 0.35 -8.16
N VAL A 211 -9.20 -0.01 -9.25
CA VAL A 211 -10.50 0.54 -9.67
C VAL A 211 -11.47 -0.60 -9.86
N ALA A 212 -12.62 -0.50 -9.19
CA ALA A 212 -13.75 -1.39 -9.37
C ALA A 212 -14.88 -0.67 -10.10
N THR A 213 -15.56 -1.33 -11.01
CA THR A 213 -16.82 -0.83 -11.60
C THR A 213 -18.01 -1.39 -10.86
N THR A 214 -19.00 -0.55 -10.56
CA THR A 214 -20.16 -0.91 -9.72
C THR A 214 -21.46 -0.35 -10.32
N ASN A 215 -22.58 -0.67 -9.68
CA ASN A 215 -23.87 -0.02 -9.91
C ASN A 215 -24.21 0.86 -8.71
N ASN A 216 -24.38 2.17 -8.90
CA ASN A 216 -24.73 3.13 -7.86
C ASN A 216 -26.14 2.96 -7.29
N ARG A 217 -27.00 2.12 -7.88
CA ARG A 217 -28.39 1.90 -7.42
C ARG A 217 -28.56 0.71 -6.48
N GLY A 218 -27.50 0.23 -5.89
CA GLY A 218 -27.53 -0.84 -4.90
C GLY A 218 -26.84 -2.12 -5.37
N GLY A 219 -25.86 -2.48 -4.62
CA GLY A 219 -25.14 -3.73 -4.70
C GLY A 219 -23.65 -3.54 -4.49
N LEU A 220 -23.14 -4.05 -3.37
CA LEU A 220 -21.71 -4.12 -3.04
C LEU A 220 -20.89 -5.00 -4.01
N LEU A 221 -21.50 -5.48 -5.11
CA LEU A 221 -20.83 -6.35 -6.05
C LEU A 221 -20.23 -5.53 -7.19
N ALA A 222 -18.91 -5.56 -7.27
CA ALA A 222 -18.18 -5.03 -8.41
C ALA A 222 -18.46 -5.89 -9.66
N TYR A 223 -18.68 -5.23 -10.80
CA TYR A 223 -18.76 -5.91 -12.09
C TYR A 223 -17.37 -6.34 -12.59
N SER A 224 -16.37 -5.52 -12.30
CA SER A 224 -14.96 -5.82 -12.57
C SER A 224 -14.07 -5.09 -11.58
N ILE A 225 -12.87 -5.62 -11.35
CA ILE A 225 -11.82 -4.97 -10.56
C ILE A 225 -10.56 -4.99 -11.42
N GLU A 226 -9.99 -3.83 -11.67
CA GLU A 226 -8.65 -3.71 -12.25
C GLU A 226 -7.67 -3.23 -11.18
N GLU A 227 -6.58 -3.93 -11.06
CA GLU A 227 -5.57 -3.74 -10.04
C GLU A 227 -4.28 -3.15 -10.63
N HIS A 228 -3.44 -2.59 -9.76
CA HIS A 228 -2.11 -2.10 -10.11
C HIS A 228 -2.07 -0.97 -11.16
N ILE A 229 -3.12 -0.16 -11.23
CA ILE A 229 -3.20 0.97 -12.16
C ILE A 229 -2.24 2.07 -11.71
N SER A 230 -1.43 2.58 -12.66
CA SER A 230 -0.55 3.75 -12.49
C SER A 230 0.27 3.73 -11.21
N PRO A 231 1.20 2.78 -11.05
CA PRO A 231 2.06 2.73 -9.87
C PRO A 231 2.90 4.01 -9.76
N PHE A 232 3.00 4.55 -8.54
CA PHE A 232 3.75 5.76 -8.23
C PHE A 232 4.46 5.64 -6.89
N ARG A 233 5.47 6.47 -6.67
CA ARG A 233 6.19 6.55 -5.41
C ARG A 233 5.82 7.82 -4.66
N VAL A 234 5.61 7.73 -3.36
CA VAL A 234 5.47 8.88 -2.47
C VAL A 234 6.80 9.11 -1.74
N ARG A 235 7.25 10.36 -1.69
CA ARG A 235 8.39 10.81 -0.87
C ARG A 235 7.90 11.63 0.30
N ASN A 236 8.48 11.41 1.47
CA ASN A 236 8.20 12.23 2.64
C ASN A 236 8.85 13.61 2.51
N ARG A 237 8.19 14.63 3.08
CA ARG A 237 8.76 15.96 3.33
C ARG A 237 9.39 16.08 4.72
N SER A 238 9.17 15.11 5.58
CA SER A 238 9.57 15.09 6.99
C SER A 238 10.02 13.68 7.37
N ASP A 239 10.61 13.54 8.56
CA ASP A 239 11.09 12.27 9.11
C ASP A 239 9.95 11.39 9.68
N GLU A 240 8.70 11.73 9.40
CA GLU A 240 7.54 10.93 9.80
C GLU A 240 7.57 9.55 9.14
N PHE A 241 7.17 8.54 9.87
CA PHE A 241 7.07 7.17 9.37
C PHE A 241 5.68 6.59 9.66
N GLY A 242 5.25 5.66 8.81
CA GLY A 242 3.92 5.05 8.88
C GLY A 242 3.31 4.89 7.50
N VAL A 243 1.98 4.80 7.45
CA VAL A 243 1.23 4.67 6.19
C VAL A 243 0.73 6.02 5.71
N MET A 244 0.22 6.85 6.64
CA MET A 244 -0.35 8.14 6.32
C MET A 244 0.03 9.19 7.35
N ARG A 245 0.03 10.42 6.90
CA ARG A 245 0.22 11.60 7.73
C ARG A 245 -1.12 12.02 8.32
N ILE A 246 -1.13 12.23 9.65
CA ILE A 246 -2.25 12.83 10.37
C ILE A 246 -1.83 14.23 10.76
N GLU A 247 -2.62 15.24 10.38
CA GLU A 247 -2.36 16.62 10.81
C GLU A 247 -2.44 16.70 12.33
N HIS A 248 -1.35 17.13 12.96
CA HIS A 248 -1.24 17.19 14.41
C HIS A 248 -0.39 18.40 14.85
N ARG A 249 -0.54 18.74 16.12
CA ARG A 249 0.35 19.66 16.83
C ARG A 249 0.59 19.17 18.25
N TRP A 250 1.81 19.38 18.73
CA TRP A 250 2.12 19.15 20.13
C TRP A 250 1.59 20.30 20.98
N LEU A 251 0.87 19.97 22.04
CA LEU A 251 0.40 20.96 23.02
C LEU A 251 1.38 20.91 24.21
N SER A 252 2.08 22.02 24.46
CA SER A 252 2.90 22.19 25.66
C SER A 252 2.07 22.88 26.73
N GLY A 253 1.83 22.25 27.89
CA GLY A 253 1.09 22.80 29.01
C GLY A 253 0.36 21.74 29.83
N SER A 254 0.03 22.07 31.08
CA SER A 254 -0.73 21.19 31.97
C SER A 254 -2.11 20.85 31.40
N PRO A 255 -2.67 19.66 31.66
CA PRO A 255 -3.98 19.20 31.13
C PRO A 255 -5.17 20.14 31.40
N ALA A 256 -5.03 21.09 32.30
CA ALA A 256 -6.07 22.08 32.63
C ALA A 256 -6.37 23.08 31.49
N ALA A 257 -5.51 23.20 30.46
CA ALA A 257 -5.69 24.15 29.37
C ALA A 257 -6.52 23.62 28.18
N THR A 258 -6.85 22.33 28.19
CA THR A 258 -7.53 21.65 27.06
C THR A 258 -9.06 21.66 27.15
N ALA A 259 -9.65 22.11 28.25
CA ALA A 259 -11.11 22.15 28.45
C ALA A 259 -11.86 23.24 27.65
N GLY A 260 -11.13 24.14 26.97
CA GLY A 260 -11.69 25.30 26.28
C GLY A 260 -11.92 25.16 24.77
N LEU A 261 -11.61 23.98 24.15
CA LEU A 261 -11.67 23.80 22.69
C LEU A 261 -12.86 22.96 22.19
N ALA A 262 -13.74 22.51 23.09
CA ALA A 262 -15.00 21.87 22.74
C ALA A 262 -16.12 22.93 22.83
N HIS A 263 -16.47 23.55 21.73
CA HIS A 263 -17.74 24.12 21.30
C HIS A 263 -17.51 25.40 20.47
N GLY A 264 -17.28 25.20 19.21
CA GLY A 264 -17.37 26.22 18.16
C GLY A 264 -18.14 25.62 17.00
N GLY A 265 -19.35 25.60 17.08
CA GLY A 265 -20.60 25.81 16.47
C GLY A 265 -20.64 25.43 15.00
N CYS A 266 -21.39 24.38 14.72
CA CYS A 266 -22.15 24.22 13.49
C CYS A 266 -23.18 25.39 13.40
N ARG A 267 -23.06 26.22 12.37
CA ARG A 267 -24.15 26.91 11.68
C ARG A 267 -23.87 26.93 10.20
#